data_cfae1bd89d27d2e99f444953c5e00503
#
_entry.id   cfae1bd89d27d2e99f444953c5e00503
#
_cell.length_a   1.000
_cell.length_b   1.000
_cell.length_c   1.000
_cell.angle_alpha   90.00
_cell.angle_beta   90.00
_cell.angle_gamma   90.00
#
_symmetry.space_group_name_H-M   'P 1'
#
loop_
_entity.id
_entity.type
_entity.pdbx_description
1 polymer ?
#
loop_
_entity_poly.entity_id
_entity_poly.type
_entity_poly.pdbx_seq_one_letter_code
_entity_poly.pdbx_strand_id
1 'polypeptide(L)'
;MERLKDCNLEHCTPEEVGVNSSAITSFIEEINENKLGLHSFTVVRHDKVCAQGFFKPYNKDIPHVLYSMSKSVTSTAVGFAVSEGLLSLNDRVVKFFPEYLMSKRPFNRMLTVRMLLTMHSDKLITVLDDKGGTDWVQNFLNAPFLLPPN
;
A
#
# COMPACT_ATOMS: atom_id res chain seq x y z
N MET A 1 14.60 12.62 -17.50
CA MET A 1 13.90 11.50 -16.85
C MET A 1 13.23 10.72 -17.97
N GLU A 2 13.85 9.60 -18.37
CA GLU A 2 13.30 8.73 -19.42
C GLU A 2 11.98 8.15 -18.91
N ARG A 3 10.89 8.33 -19.69
CA ARG A 3 9.62 7.68 -19.35
C ARG A 3 9.87 6.17 -19.29
N LEU A 4 9.58 5.56 -18.15
CA LEU A 4 9.51 4.11 -18.07
C LEU A 4 8.61 3.65 -19.23
N LYS A 5 9.12 2.77 -20.08
CA LYS A 5 8.32 2.13 -21.14
C LYS A 5 7.09 1.54 -20.46
N ASP A 6 5.92 1.79 -21.05
CA ASP A 6 4.66 1.24 -20.56
C ASP A 6 4.82 -0.26 -20.36
N CYS A 7 4.86 -0.70 -19.11
CA CYS A 7 4.82 -2.12 -18.74
C CYS A 7 3.38 -2.60 -18.93
N ASN A 8 2.93 -2.68 -20.19
CA ASN A 8 1.64 -3.25 -20.49
C ASN A 8 1.75 -4.77 -20.39
N LEU A 9 1.03 -5.36 -19.45
CA LEU A 9 0.84 -6.80 -19.45
C LEU A 9 0.15 -7.23 -20.76
N GLU A 10 0.52 -8.39 -21.27
CA GLU A 10 -0.14 -8.98 -22.42
C GLU A 10 -1.62 -9.24 -22.11
N HIS A 11 -2.49 -9.00 -23.08
CA HIS A 11 -3.91 -9.30 -22.97
C HIS A 11 -4.23 -10.63 -23.63
N CYS A 12 -5.12 -11.41 -23.03
CA CYS A 12 -5.60 -12.68 -23.56
C CYS A 12 -7.10 -12.86 -23.26
N THR A 13 -7.70 -13.88 -23.80
CA THR A 13 -9.05 -14.30 -23.38
C THR A 13 -8.99 -15.00 -22.02
N PRO A 14 -10.06 -14.97 -21.23
CA PRO A 14 -10.11 -15.69 -19.95
C PRO A 14 -9.82 -17.19 -20.12
N GLU A 15 -10.35 -17.80 -21.17
CA GLU A 15 -10.23 -19.23 -21.46
C GLU A 15 -8.78 -19.66 -21.73
N GLU A 16 -7.99 -18.81 -22.39
CA GLU A 16 -6.56 -19.09 -22.66
C GLU A 16 -5.74 -19.26 -21.39
N VAL A 17 -6.19 -18.69 -20.29
CA VAL A 17 -5.52 -18.81 -18.99
C VAL A 17 -6.34 -19.64 -18.00
N GLY A 18 -7.34 -20.39 -18.49
CA GLY A 18 -8.16 -21.28 -17.67
C GLY A 18 -9.08 -20.55 -16.67
N VAL A 19 -9.54 -19.37 -17.04
CA VAL A 19 -10.61 -18.62 -16.35
C VAL A 19 -11.88 -18.75 -17.19
N ASN A 20 -12.99 -19.05 -16.54
CA ASN A 20 -14.27 -19.13 -17.25
C ASN A 20 -14.86 -17.72 -17.39
N SER A 21 -15.12 -17.29 -18.63
CA SER A 21 -15.73 -15.98 -18.90
C SER A 21 -17.12 -15.82 -18.27
N SER A 22 -17.88 -16.92 -18.12
CA SER A 22 -19.18 -16.86 -17.43
C SER A 22 -19.03 -16.47 -15.95
N ALA A 23 -17.96 -16.87 -15.28
CA ALA A 23 -17.71 -16.45 -13.90
C ALA A 23 -17.44 -14.94 -13.79
N ILE A 24 -16.76 -14.36 -14.79
CA ILE A 24 -16.56 -12.90 -14.86
C ILE A 24 -17.88 -12.18 -15.11
N THR A 25 -18.72 -12.73 -16.00
CA THR A 25 -20.06 -12.16 -16.25
C THR A 25 -20.91 -12.18 -14.99
N SER A 26 -20.98 -13.32 -14.29
CA SER A 26 -21.74 -13.43 -13.03
C SER A 26 -21.19 -12.47 -11.96
N PHE A 27 -19.88 -12.28 -11.87
CA PHE A 27 -19.28 -11.30 -10.96
C PHE A 27 -19.76 -9.87 -11.27
N ILE A 28 -19.82 -9.49 -12.57
CA ILE A 28 -20.27 -8.16 -12.98
C ILE A 28 -21.77 -7.99 -12.71
N GLU A 29 -22.57 -9.02 -12.94
CA GLU A 29 -24.00 -9.02 -12.65
C GLU A 29 -24.24 -8.83 -11.16
N GLU A 30 -23.55 -9.57 -10.29
CA GLU A 30 -23.67 -9.46 -8.84
C GLU A 30 -23.28 -8.06 -8.33
N ILE A 31 -22.20 -7.46 -8.88
CA ILE A 31 -21.79 -6.08 -8.56
C ILE A 31 -22.90 -5.09 -8.88
N ASN A 32 -23.55 -5.23 -10.05
CA ASN A 32 -24.62 -4.35 -10.49
C ASN A 32 -25.90 -4.53 -9.68
N GLU A 33 -26.31 -5.77 -9.43
CA GLU A 33 -27.52 -6.09 -8.66
C GLU A 33 -27.45 -5.59 -7.22
N ASN A 34 -26.30 -5.78 -6.59
CA ASN A 34 -26.04 -5.34 -5.22
C ASN A 34 -25.63 -3.85 -5.12
N LYS A 35 -25.57 -3.15 -6.26
CA LYS A 35 -25.17 -1.72 -6.33
C LYS A 35 -23.89 -1.42 -5.61
N LEU A 36 -22.91 -2.32 -5.69
CA LEU A 36 -21.59 -2.13 -5.12
C LEU A 36 -20.86 -1.05 -5.92
N GLY A 37 -20.38 -0.03 -5.24
CA GLY A 37 -19.72 1.15 -5.85
C GLY A 37 -18.33 0.85 -6.41
N LEU A 38 -18.18 -0.20 -7.22
CA LEU A 38 -16.91 -0.56 -7.83
C LEU A 38 -16.60 0.40 -8.99
N HIS A 39 -15.35 0.88 -9.06
CA HIS A 39 -14.90 1.79 -10.11
C HIS A 39 -14.33 1.05 -11.31
N SER A 40 -13.56 0.02 -11.05
CA SER A 40 -12.95 -0.83 -12.08
C SER A 40 -12.55 -2.17 -11.50
N PHE A 41 -12.28 -3.12 -12.37
CA PHE A 41 -11.64 -4.38 -12.02
C PHE A 41 -10.65 -4.79 -13.11
N THR A 42 -9.63 -5.54 -12.74
CA THR A 42 -8.67 -6.16 -13.64
C THR A 42 -8.34 -7.54 -13.11
N VAL A 43 -8.52 -8.56 -13.95
CA VAL A 43 -8.17 -9.94 -13.63
C VAL A 43 -6.88 -10.29 -14.36
N VAL A 44 -5.86 -10.65 -13.58
CA VAL A 44 -4.55 -11.05 -14.09
C VAL A 44 -4.29 -12.50 -13.70
N ARG A 45 -3.89 -13.31 -14.67
CA ARG A 45 -3.47 -14.69 -14.44
C ARG A 45 -2.32 -15.05 -15.38
N HIS A 46 -1.29 -15.71 -14.86
CA HIS A 46 -0.08 -16.06 -15.60
C HIS A 46 0.55 -14.84 -16.31
N ASP A 47 0.63 -13.71 -15.59
CA ASP A 47 1.16 -12.44 -16.07
C ASP A 47 0.42 -11.83 -17.29
N LYS A 48 -0.80 -12.30 -17.56
CA LYS A 48 -1.67 -11.78 -18.63
C LYS A 48 -2.96 -11.20 -18.05
N VAL A 49 -3.39 -10.08 -18.61
CA VAL A 49 -4.71 -9.49 -18.33
C VAL A 49 -5.76 -10.25 -19.10
N CYS A 50 -6.59 -11.02 -18.43
CA CYS A 50 -7.64 -11.82 -19.06
C CYS A 50 -9.04 -11.20 -18.97
N ALA A 51 -9.24 -10.20 -18.12
CA ALA A 51 -10.45 -9.36 -18.12
C ALA A 51 -10.15 -8.00 -17.48
N GLN A 52 -10.77 -6.96 -18.02
CA GLN A 52 -10.71 -5.62 -17.45
C GLN A 52 -12.00 -4.88 -17.76
N GLY A 53 -12.49 -4.13 -16.79
CA GLY A 53 -13.69 -3.33 -16.96
C GLY A 53 -13.72 -2.10 -16.08
N PHE A 54 -14.52 -1.11 -16.51
CA PHE A 54 -14.71 0.16 -15.79
C PHE A 54 -16.20 0.43 -15.65
N PHE A 55 -16.63 0.78 -14.46
CA PHE A 55 -18.01 1.16 -14.19
C PHE A 55 -18.18 2.67 -14.36
N LYS A 56 -19.22 3.12 -15.04
CA LYS A 56 -19.47 4.55 -15.21
C LYS A 56 -19.62 5.26 -13.86
N PRO A 57 -19.08 6.48 -13.70
CA PRO A 57 -18.47 7.36 -14.73
C PRO A 57 -16.96 7.09 -15.00
N TYR A 58 -16.37 6.07 -14.41
CA TYR A 58 -14.93 5.80 -14.47
C TYR A 58 -14.50 5.19 -15.81
N ASN A 59 -13.24 5.41 -16.16
CA ASN A 59 -12.55 4.84 -17.30
C ASN A 59 -11.05 4.71 -16.98
N LYS A 60 -10.26 4.18 -17.91
CA LYS A 60 -8.82 3.93 -17.73
C LYS A 60 -7.97 5.19 -17.44
N ASP A 61 -8.46 6.37 -17.81
CA ASP A 61 -7.70 7.62 -17.75
C ASP A 61 -8.01 8.44 -16.48
N ILE A 62 -9.03 8.03 -15.71
CA ILE A 62 -9.38 8.70 -14.45
C ILE A 62 -8.52 8.14 -13.32
N PRO A 63 -7.69 8.98 -12.69
CA PRO A 63 -6.88 8.54 -11.55
C PRO A 63 -7.75 8.19 -10.35
N HIS A 64 -7.32 7.17 -9.61
CA HIS A 64 -7.98 6.71 -8.40
C HIS A 64 -7.08 6.91 -7.18
N VAL A 65 -7.69 7.22 -6.03
CA VAL A 65 -7.00 7.22 -4.75
C VAL A 65 -6.71 5.78 -4.36
N LEU A 66 -5.44 5.45 -4.19
CA LEU A 66 -5.00 4.08 -3.91
C LEU A 66 -5.19 3.65 -2.45
N TYR A 67 -5.44 4.60 -1.53
CA TYR A 67 -5.52 4.30 -0.10
C TYR A 67 -4.38 3.39 0.36
N SER A 68 -4.69 2.29 1.04
CA SER A 68 -3.68 1.36 1.58
C SER A 68 -2.89 0.58 0.54
N MET A 69 -3.30 0.53 -0.74
CA MET A 69 -2.44 0.03 -1.81
C MET A 69 -1.12 0.79 -1.91
N SER A 70 -1.10 2.07 -1.52
CA SER A 70 0.12 2.87 -1.44
C SER A 70 1.20 2.23 -0.54
N LYS A 71 0.80 1.43 0.45
CA LYS A 71 1.74 0.70 1.31
C LYS A 71 2.55 -0.35 0.55
N SER A 72 1.95 -1.00 -0.46
CA SER A 72 2.66 -1.96 -1.32
C SER A 72 3.74 -1.25 -2.14
N VAL A 73 3.44 -0.06 -2.67
CA VAL A 73 4.43 0.78 -3.38
C VAL A 73 5.55 1.21 -2.43
N THR A 74 5.19 1.67 -1.23
CA THR A 74 6.17 2.05 -0.19
C THR A 74 7.06 0.87 0.20
N SER A 75 6.46 -0.31 0.42
CA SER A 75 7.21 -1.53 0.76
C SER A 75 8.20 -1.91 -0.34
N THR A 76 7.80 -1.81 -1.60
CA THR A 76 8.68 -2.06 -2.75
C THR A 76 9.83 -1.04 -2.80
N ALA A 77 9.55 0.25 -2.57
CA ALA A 77 10.58 1.29 -2.53
C ALA A 77 11.59 1.04 -1.40
N VAL A 78 11.12 0.62 -0.22
CA VAL A 78 12.01 0.21 0.89
C VAL A 78 12.84 -1.02 0.49
N GLY A 79 12.26 -1.98 -0.24
CA GLY A 79 12.98 -3.13 -0.77
C GLY A 79 14.15 -2.73 -1.67
N PHE A 80 13.96 -1.76 -2.56
CA PHE A 80 15.04 -1.18 -3.37
C PHE A 80 16.12 -0.53 -2.50
N ALA A 81 15.73 0.30 -1.54
CA ALA A 81 16.69 0.94 -0.63
C ALA A 81 17.51 -0.09 0.17
N VAL A 82 16.89 -1.22 0.57
CA VAL A 82 17.63 -2.32 1.21
C VAL A 82 18.59 -2.98 0.22
N SER A 83 18.17 -3.24 -1.01
CA SER A 83 19.03 -3.89 -2.02
C SER A 83 20.23 -3.03 -2.43
N GLU A 84 20.09 -1.71 -2.35
CA GLU A 84 21.15 -0.73 -2.60
C GLU A 84 22.03 -0.45 -1.36
N GLY A 85 21.73 -1.08 -0.22
CA GLY A 85 22.48 -0.89 1.03
C GLY A 85 22.27 0.45 1.72
N LEU A 86 21.24 1.22 1.33
CA LEU A 86 20.93 2.53 1.90
C LEU A 86 20.33 2.44 3.30
N LEU A 87 19.63 1.34 3.59
CA LEU A 87 19.07 1.02 4.90
C LEU A 87 18.96 -0.49 5.12
N SER A 88 18.78 -0.89 6.38
CA SER A 88 18.49 -2.27 6.78
C SER A 88 17.11 -2.36 7.46
N LEU A 89 16.45 -3.49 7.29
CA LEU A 89 15.21 -3.77 8.02
C LEU A 89 15.38 -3.72 9.54
N ASN A 90 16.58 -3.96 10.04
CA ASN A 90 16.90 -3.91 11.47
C ASN A 90 17.38 -2.53 11.93
N ASP A 91 17.54 -1.56 11.03
CA ASP A 91 17.85 -0.18 11.42
C ASP A 91 16.77 0.36 12.33
N ARG A 92 17.22 1.09 13.37
CA ARG A 92 16.29 1.80 14.27
C ARG A 92 15.74 3.02 13.58
N VAL A 93 14.42 3.21 13.70
CA VAL A 93 13.71 4.35 13.07
C VAL A 93 14.30 5.68 13.47
N VAL A 94 14.69 5.83 14.74
CA VAL A 94 15.32 7.05 15.27
C VAL A 94 16.68 7.39 14.64
N LYS A 95 17.32 6.45 13.95
CA LYS A 95 18.54 6.72 13.16
C LYS A 95 18.27 7.74 12.04
N PHE A 96 17.06 7.73 11.50
CA PHE A 96 16.64 8.60 10.41
C PHE A 96 16.00 9.91 10.91
N PHE A 97 15.70 9.97 12.20
CA PHE A 97 15.06 11.10 12.88
C PHE A 97 15.78 11.39 14.21
N PRO A 98 17.05 11.84 14.16
CA PRO A 98 17.89 11.99 15.33
C PRO A 98 17.34 13.01 16.34
N GLU A 99 16.54 13.97 15.92
CA GLU A 99 15.87 14.95 16.76
C GLU A 99 14.89 14.31 17.77
N TYR A 100 14.43 13.07 17.49
CA TYR A 100 13.53 12.33 18.38
C TYR A 100 14.23 11.33 19.30
N LEU A 101 15.57 11.24 19.26
CA LEU A 101 16.34 10.35 20.14
C LEU A 101 16.09 10.64 21.64
N MET A 102 15.86 11.91 21.97
CA MET A 102 15.60 12.38 23.34
C MET A 102 14.11 12.52 23.65
N SER A 103 13.24 11.93 22.81
CA SER A 103 11.79 12.02 23.01
C SER A 103 11.37 11.42 24.37
N LYS A 104 10.25 11.92 24.90
CA LYS A 104 9.62 11.39 26.13
C LYS A 104 9.07 9.95 25.96
N ARG A 105 9.22 9.35 24.78
CA ARG A 105 8.76 8.00 24.42
C ARG A 105 9.95 7.06 24.23
N PRO A 106 10.48 6.45 25.31
CA PRO A 106 11.71 5.66 25.26
C PRO A 106 11.63 4.47 24.28
N PHE A 107 10.45 3.90 24.10
CA PHE A 107 10.24 2.78 23.16
C PHE A 107 10.45 3.16 21.69
N ASN A 108 10.44 4.46 21.32
CA ASN A 108 10.84 4.86 19.97
C ASN A 108 12.22 4.35 19.58
N ARG A 109 13.12 4.20 20.56
CA ARG A 109 14.46 3.66 20.34
C ARG A 109 14.49 2.18 19.96
N MET A 110 13.38 1.48 20.19
CA MET A 110 13.23 0.06 19.88
C MET A 110 12.64 -0.17 18.48
N LEU A 111 11.89 0.82 17.95
CA LEU A 111 11.26 0.69 16.64
C LEU A 111 12.30 0.45 15.54
N THR A 112 12.04 -0.55 14.71
CA THR A 112 12.83 -0.88 13.53
C THR A 112 12.03 -0.61 12.25
N VAL A 113 12.72 -0.52 11.12
CA VAL A 113 12.10 -0.46 9.79
C VAL A 113 11.19 -1.68 9.59
N ARG A 114 11.62 -2.86 10.01
CA ARG A 114 10.82 -4.10 9.95
C ARG A 114 9.50 -3.96 10.68
N MET A 115 9.51 -3.45 11.92
CA MET A 115 8.28 -3.27 12.72
C MET A 115 7.29 -2.33 12.05
N LEU A 116 7.75 -1.28 11.37
CA LEU A 116 6.87 -0.40 10.60
C LEU A 116 6.25 -1.12 9.41
N LEU A 117 7.05 -1.85 8.63
CA LEU A 117 6.57 -2.58 7.46
C LEU A 117 5.59 -3.71 7.80
N THR A 118 5.75 -4.33 8.95
CA THR A 118 4.87 -5.42 9.43
C THR A 118 3.73 -4.92 10.33
N MET A 119 3.62 -3.60 10.54
CA MET A 119 2.60 -2.96 11.38
C MET A 119 2.66 -3.38 12.86
N HIS A 120 3.83 -3.75 13.37
CA HIS A 120 4.09 -4.14 14.77
C HIS A 120 4.71 -2.99 15.60
N SER A 121 4.24 -1.77 15.37
CA SER A 121 4.74 -0.62 16.15
C SER A 121 4.10 -0.48 17.52
N ASP A 122 2.98 -1.16 17.78
CA ASP A 122 2.16 -1.11 19.00
C ASP A 122 1.79 0.31 19.44
N LYS A 123 1.76 1.25 18.51
CA LYS A 123 1.33 2.63 18.75
C LYS A 123 -0.17 2.78 18.57
N LEU A 124 -0.78 3.44 19.56
CA LEU A 124 -2.18 3.86 19.47
C LEU A 124 -2.26 5.14 18.64
N ILE A 125 -2.32 5.03 17.33
CA ILE A 125 -2.50 6.18 16.45
C ILE A 125 -3.27 5.82 15.19
N THR A 126 -4.21 6.69 14.83
CA THR A 126 -4.54 6.95 13.44
C THR A 126 -3.80 8.23 13.04
N VAL A 127 -2.80 8.12 12.17
CA VAL A 127 -2.08 9.28 11.61
C VAL A 127 -3.00 10.25 10.87
N LEU A 128 -4.25 9.87 10.69
CA LEU A 128 -5.32 10.65 10.07
C LEU A 128 -6.05 11.54 11.08
N ASP A 129 -5.77 11.41 12.38
CA ASP A 129 -6.36 12.24 13.43
C ASP A 129 -5.58 13.55 13.53
N ASP A 130 -5.99 14.52 12.71
CA ASP A 130 -5.30 15.81 12.45
C ASP A 130 -5.43 16.81 13.60
N LYS A 131 -5.36 16.32 14.84
CA LYS A 131 -5.42 17.20 16.04
C LYS A 131 -4.10 17.90 16.37
N GLY A 132 -3.03 17.66 15.58
CA GLY A 132 -1.69 18.09 15.97
C GLY A 132 -0.83 18.73 14.89
N GLY A 133 -1.38 19.12 13.74
CA GLY A 133 -0.59 19.75 12.68
C GLY A 133 -0.15 18.81 11.57
N THR A 134 0.55 19.36 10.57
CA THR A 134 0.91 18.69 9.31
C THR A 134 2.13 17.77 9.41
N ASP A 135 2.82 17.68 10.53
CA ASP A 135 3.98 16.81 10.74
C ASP A 135 3.54 15.42 11.23
N TRP A 136 3.29 14.55 10.27
CA TRP A 136 2.87 13.17 10.54
C TRP A 136 3.95 12.34 11.24
N VAL A 137 5.23 12.62 10.98
CA VAL A 137 6.36 11.94 11.64
C VAL A 137 6.37 12.28 13.12
N GLN A 138 6.25 13.57 13.45
CA GLN A 138 6.15 14.04 14.81
C GLN A 138 4.96 13.41 15.53
N ASN A 139 3.79 13.43 14.90
CA ASN A 139 2.56 12.86 15.47
C ASN A 139 2.74 11.37 15.75
N PHE A 140 3.30 10.62 14.80
CA PHE A 140 3.57 9.19 14.98
C PHE A 140 4.58 8.94 16.12
N LEU A 141 5.71 9.64 16.14
CA LEU A 141 6.76 9.41 17.14
C LEU A 141 6.33 9.84 18.55
N ASN A 142 5.46 10.85 18.68
CA ASN A 142 4.91 11.28 19.95
C ASN A 142 3.70 10.47 20.44
N ALA A 143 3.11 9.64 19.59
CA ALA A 143 1.96 8.83 19.98
C ALA A 143 2.33 7.82 21.08
N PRO A 144 1.39 7.51 22.01
CA PRO A 144 1.61 6.53 23.05
C PRO A 144 1.75 5.12 22.48
N PHE A 145 2.50 4.29 23.18
CA PHE A 145 2.53 2.85 22.92
C PHE A 145 1.44 2.18 23.79
N LEU A 146 0.79 1.16 23.24
CA LEU A 146 -0.09 0.27 24.01
C LEU A 146 0.74 -0.76 24.77
N LEU A 147 1.73 -1.32 24.10
CA LEU A 147 2.67 -2.30 24.61
C LEU A 147 4.09 -1.93 24.16
N PRO A 148 5.14 -2.46 24.80
CA PRO A 148 6.49 -2.37 24.25
C PRO A 148 6.52 -3.02 22.87
N PRO A 149 7.16 -2.40 21.87
CA PRO A 149 7.28 -3.00 20.53
C PRO A 149 8.10 -4.29 20.60
N ASN A 150 7.62 -5.33 19.93
CA ASN A 150 8.22 -6.68 19.87
C ASN A 150 8.89 -6.93 18.52
#